data_965953926867c64e28ef901b74a36447
#
_entry.id   965953926867c64e28ef901b74a36447
#
_cell.length_a   1.000
_cell.length_b   1.000
_cell.length_c   1.000
_cell.angle_alpha   90.00
_cell.angle_beta   90.00
_cell.angle_gamma   90.00
#
_symmetry.space_group_name_H-M   'P 1'
#
loop_
_entity.id
_entity.type
_entity.pdbx_description
1 polymer ?
#
loop_
_entity_poly.entity_id
_entity_poly.type
_entity_poly.pdbx_seq_one_letter_code
_entity_poly.pdbx_strand_id
1 'polypeptide(L)'
;PVEFARRQVESAKKNEPAKLHFGSREPLPMDTPFHTDVDELEQEREILAKIRTRKAIYDAMQTMEYQINSNRVSNGQTPFVTVGFGLGTDWFSREVQRAILLNRIRGLGKEHHTAIFPKLVFTVKHGVNADPGDPNYDLKQLALESATKRMYPDVVFYENIVKITG
;
A
#
# COMPACT_ATOMS: atom_id res chain seq x y z
N PRO A 1 -23.85 8.00 -12.89
CA PRO A 1 -22.40 8.15 -12.71
C PRO A 1 -22.02 8.71 -11.33
N VAL A 2 -22.69 9.76 -10.86
CA VAL A 2 -22.40 10.42 -9.58
C VAL A 2 -22.70 9.50 -8.38
N GLU A 3 -23.81 8.80 -8.42
CA GLU A 3 -24.22 7.89 -7.34
C GLU A 3 -23.31 6.68 -7.22
N PHE A 4 -22.77 6.18 -8.32
CA PHE A 4 -21.75 5.13 -8.32
C PHE A 4 -20.46 5.61 -7.65
N ALA A 5 -20.01 6.83 -7.96
CA ALA A 5 -18.86 7.43 -7.33
C ALA A 5 -19.06 7.65 -5.82
N ARG A 6 -20.24 8.11 -5.40
CA ARG A 6 -20.61 8.27 -3.97
C ARG A 6 -20.55 6.95 -3.21
N ARG A 7 -21.08 5.86 -3.78
CA ARG A 7 -21.02 4.52 -3.16
C ARG A 7 -19.60 4.00 -3.03
N GLN A 8 -18.74 4.26 -4.03
CA GLN A 8 -17.31 3.90 -3.95
C GLN A 8 -16.59 4.67 -2.84
N VAL A 9 -16.89 5.96 -2.71
CA VAL A 9 -16.33 6.83 -1.65
C VAL A 9 -16.81 6.37 -0.27
N GLU A 10 -18.09 6.05 -0.13
CA GLU A 10 -18.66 5.60 1.14
C GLU A 10 -18.14 4.22 1.56
N SER A 11 -17.96 3.31 0.60
CA SER A 11 -17.34 2.00 0.82
C SER A 11 -15.87 2.13 1.22
N ALA A 12 -15.14 3.07 0.59
CA ALA A 12 -13.76 3.35 0.93
C ALA A 12 -13.60 3.97 2.33
N LYS A 13 -14.54 4.82 2.75
CA LYS A 13 -14.60 5.39 4.11
C LYS A 13 -14.84 4.32 5.18
N LYS A 14 -15.57 3.25 4.85
CA LYS A 14 -15.90 2.13 5.76
C LYS A 14 -14.92 0.96 5.68
N ASN A 15 -13.90 1.02 4.83
CA ASN A 15 -13.00 -0.11 4.54
C ASN A 15 -13.72 -1.40 4.07
N GLU A 16 -14.93 -1.28 3.53
CA GLU A 16 -15.72 -2.40 3.02
C GLU A 16 -15.55 -2.54 1.50
N PRO A 17 -15.50 -3.77 0.96
CA PRO A 17 -15.48 -3.98 -0.48
C PRO A 17 -16.81 -3.53 -1.10
N ALA A 18 -16.77 -2.65 -2.10
CA ALA A 18 -17.95 -2.16 -2.79
C ALA A 18 -18.69 -3.31 -3.50
N LYS A 19 -19.91 -3.62 -3.06
CA LYS A 19 -20.80 -4.53 -3.79
C LYS A 19 -21.43 -3.77 -4.96
N LEU A 20 -21.14 -4.19 -6.19
CA LEU A 20 -21.80 -3.71 -7.39
C LEU A 20 -23.27 -4.16 -7.37
N HIS A 21 -24.17 -3.23 -7.06
CA HIS A 21 -25.60 -3.43 -7.27
C HIS A 21 -26.05 -2.68 -8.51
N PHE A 22 -26.41 -3.42 -9.57
CA PHE A 22 -27.19 -2.90 -10.69
C PHE A 22 -28.65 -2.84 -10.25
N GLY A 23 -29.04 -1.75 -9.62
CA GLY A 23 -30.44 -1.48 -9.26
C GLY A 23 -31.13 -0.67 -10.36
N SER A 24 -32.41 -1.00 -10.59
CA SER A 24 -33.35 -0.37 -11.51
C SER A 24 -33.30 1.17 -11.43
N ARG A 25 -33.26 1.82 -12.59
CA ARG A 25 -33.36 3.28 -12.74
C ARG A 25 -34.75 3.73 -12.34
N GLU A 26 -34.90 4.31 -11.16
CA GLU A 26 -36.01 5.24 -10.91
C GLU A 26 -35.65 6.61 -11.47
N PRO A 27 -36.61 7.31 -12.13
CA PRO A 27 -36.36 8.66 -12.63
C PRO A 27 -36.15 9.61 -11.44
N LEU A 28 -35.06 10.40 -11.50
CA LEU A 28 -34.76 11.43 -10.50
C LEU A 28 -35.85 12.51 -10.50
N PRO A 29 -36.34 12.96 -9.34
CA PRO A 29 -37.23 14.11 -9.26
C PRO A 29 -36.54 15.37 -9.84
N MET A 30 -37.19 16.02 -10.79
CA MET A 30 -36.65 17.19 -11.52
C MET A 30 -36.48 18.46 -10.68
N ASP A 31 -36.86 18.46 -9.41
CA ASP A 31 -36.91 19.65 -8.55
C ASP A 31 -35.89 19.71 -7.42
N THR A 32 -34.85 18.86 -7.47
CA THR A 32 -33.74 19.05 -6.54
C THR A 32 -32.78 20.11 -7.08
N PRO A 33 -32.57 21.22 -6.39
CA PRO A 33 -31.56 22.19 -6.81
C PRO A 33 -30.22 21.50 -6.86
N PHE A 34 -29.52 21.63 -8.00
CA PHE A 34 -28.13 21.16 -8.21
C PHE A 34 -27.17 22.04 -7.39
N HIS A 35 -27.34 22.07 -6.08
CA HIS A 35 -26.32 22.50 -5.14
C HIS A 35 -25.53 21.27 -4.68
N THR A 36 -24.83 20.70 -5.62
CA THR A 36 -23.69 19.84 -5.23
C THR A 36 -22.62 20.82 -4.81
N ASP A 37 -22.36 20.86 -3.51
CA ASP A 37 -21.32 21.71 -2.95
C ASP A 37 -20.00 21.40 -3.69
N VAL A 38 -19.38 22.40 -4.28
CA VAL A 38 -18.15 22.23 -5.08
C VAL A 38 -17.08 21.57 -4.21
N ASP A 39 -17.06 21.91 -2.93
CA ASP A 39 -16.14 21.35 -1.94
C ASP A 39 -16.37 19.84 -1.74
N GLU A 40 -17.61 19.38 -1.76
CA GLU A 40 -17.95 17.94 -1.65
C GLU A 40 -17.48 17.17 -2.88
N LEU A 41 -17.63 17.73 -4.07
CA LEU A 41 -17.13 17.14 -5.32
C LEU A 41 -15.59 17.08 -5.37
N GLU A 42 -14.92 18.10 -4.88
CA GLU A 42 -13.46 18.11 -4.82
C GLU A 42 -12.94 17.05 -3.84
N GLN A 43 -13.57 16.91 -2.69
CA GLN A 43 -13.25 15.85 -1.72
C GLN A 43 -13.47 14.45 -2.31
N GLU A 44 -14.58 14.22 -3.02
CA GLU A 44 -14.82 12.94 -3.70
C GLU A 44 -13.77 12.64 -4.77
N ARG A 45 -13.37 13.65 -5.54
CA ARG A 45 -12.30 13.50 -6.55
C ARG A 45 -10.97 13.15 -5.91
N GLU A 46 -10.61 13.79 -4.81
CA GLU A 46 -9.38 13.53 -4.09
C GLU A 46 -9.34 12.08 -3.54
N ILE A 47 -10.44 11.63 -2.94
CA ILE A 47 -10.57 10.26 -2.42
C ILE A 47 -10.43 9.24 -3.56
N LEU A 48 -11.12 9.46 -4.69
CA LEU A 48 -11.01 8.58 -5.85
C LEU A 48 -9.61 8.55 -6.44
N ALA A 49 -8.94 9.70 -6.49
CA ALA A 49 -7.55 9.80 -6.95
C ALA A 49 -6.62 8.99 -6.01
N LYS A 50 -6.78 9.11 -4.70
CA LYS A 50 -6.01 8.32 -3.71
C LYS A 50 -6.25 6.82 -3.87
N ILE A 51 -7.51 6.39 -4.07
CA ILE A 51 -7.84 4.97 -4.29
C ILE A 51 -7.16 4.42 -5.56
N ARG A 52 -7.23 5.16 -6.66
CA ARG A 52 -6.60 4.77 -7.93
C ARG A 52 -5.08 4.73 -7.81
N THR A 53 -4.50 5.72 -7.17
CA THR A 53 -3.06 5.81 -6.93
C THR A 53 -2.58 4.66 -6.05
N ARG A 54 -3.30 4.35 -4.95
CA ARG A 54 -3.00 3.19 -4.09
C ARG A 54 -3.00 1.88 -4.86
N LYS A 55 -3.99 1.68 -5.73
CA LYS A 55 -4.04 0.50 -6.58
C LYS A 55 -2.85 0.44 -7.55
N ALA A 56 -2.53 1.55 -8.21
CA ALA A 56 -1.40 1.62 -9.14
C ALA A 56 -0.06 1.34 -8.43
N ILE A 57 0.15 1.87 -7.22
CA ILE A 57 1.32 1.59 -6.39
C ILE A 57 1.40 0.10 -6.06
N TYR A 58 0.28 -0.50 -5.64
CA TYR A 58 0.24 -1.92 -5.30
C TYR A 58 0.59 -2.79 -6.51
N ASP A 59 0.00 -2.52 -7.67
CA ASP A 59 0.24 -3.25 -8.93
C ASP A 59 1.71 -3.09 -9.38
N ALA A 60 2.29 -1.88 -9.23
CA ALA A 60 3.69 -1.61 -9.55
C ALA A 60 4.66 -2.39 -8.65
N MET A 61 4.40 -2.42 -7.33
CA MET A 61 5.23 -3.18 -6.39
C MET A 61 5.12 -4.69 -6.63
N GLN A 62 3.95 -5.18 -6.97
CA GLN A 62 3.74 -6.58 -7.36
C GLN A 62 4.54 -6.93 -8.62
N THR A 63 4.49 -6.06 -9.62
CA THR A 63 5.23 -6.23 -10.88
C THR A 63 6.74 -6.23 -10.62
N MET A 64 7.22 -5.29 -9.80
CA MET A 64 8.63 -5.22 -9.41
C MET A 64 9.10 -6.52 -8.73
N GLU A 65 8.36 -7.02 -7.74
CA GLU A 65 8.70 -8.24 -7.03
C GLU A 65 8.71 -9.45 -7.97
N TYR A 66 7.72 -9.55 -8.87
CA TYR A 66 7.66 -10.60 -9.88
C TYR A 66 8.83 -10.54 -10.85
N GLN A 67 9.17 -9.37 -11.38
CA GLN A 67 10.28 -9.19 -12.32
C GLN A 67 11.63 -9.55 -11.69
N ILE A 68 11.88 -9.13 -10.44
CA ILE A 68 13.13 -9.45 -9.74
C ILE A 68 13.28 -10.97 -9.59
N ASN A 69 12.22 -11.69 -9.28
CA ASN A 69 12.27 -13.15 -9.10
C ASN A 69 12.23 -13.93 -10.43
N SER A 70 11.76 -13.33 -11.51
CA SER A 70 11.66 -13.96 -12.83
C SER A 70 12.88 -13.69 -13.72
N ASN A 71 13.51 -12.53 -13.53
CA ASN A 71 14.68 -12.15 -14.33
C ASN A 71 15.92 -12.89 -13.88
N ARG A 72 16.72 -13.30 -14.86
CA ARG A 72 18.05 -13.86 -14.64
C ARG A 72 19.08 -12.96 -15.30
N VAL A 73 20.19 -12.72 -14.60
CA VAL A 73 21.34 -12.06 -15.20
C VAL A 73 21.99 -12.98 -16.24
N SER A 74 22.88 -12.43 -17.09
CA SER A 74 23.54 -13.15 -18.19
C SER A 74 24.17 -14.49 -17.76
N ASN A 75 24.55 -14.63 -16.50
CA ASN A 75 25.14 -15.85 -15.93
C ASN A 75 24.09 -16.82 -15.37
N GLY A 76 22.79 -16.62 -15.62
CA GLY A 76 21.72 -17.48 -15.14
C GLY A 76 21.36 -17.31 -13.66
N GLN A 77 21.97 -16.36 -12.94
CA GLN A 77 21.70 -16.09 -11.53
C GLN A 77 20.54 -15.10 -11.38
N THR A 78 19.81 -15.20 -10.27
CA THR A 78 18.82 -14.19 -9.88
C THR A 78 19.54 -12.95 -9.34
N PRO A 79 19.14 -11.73 -9.73
CA PRO A 79 19.77 -10.51 -9.23
C PRO A 79 19.57 -10.38 -7.71
N PHE A 80 20.66 -10.06 -7.00
CA PHE A 80 20.61 -9.77 -5.57
C PHE A 80 20.16 -8.31 -5.36
N VAL A 81 18.93 -8.13 -4.98
CA VAL A 81 18.35 -6.81 -4.72
C VAL A 81 17.95 -6.71 -3.25
N THR A 82 18.33 -5.61 -2.62
CA THR A 82 17.89 -5.26 -1.26
C THR A 82 17.14 -3.93 -1.29
N VAL A 83 15.99 -3.88 -0.64
CA VAL A 83 15.17 -2.68 -0.50
C VAL A 83 15.07 -2.32 0.98
N GLY A 84 15.63 -1.15 1.34
CA GLY A 84 15.50 -0.56 2.68
C GLY A 84 14.35 0.45 2.71
N PHE A 85 13.51 0.39 3.75
CA PHE A 85 12.38 1.30 3.93
C PHE A 85 11.98 1.39 5.42
N GLY A 86 10.96 2.19 5.75
CA GLY A 86 10.44 2.34 7.11
C GLY A 86 10.30 3.79 7.55
N LEU A 87 11.05 4.73 6.99
CA LEU A 87 11.20 6.09 7.52
C LEU A 87 10.33 7.16 6.84
N GLY A 88 9.85 6.93 5.62
CA GLY A 88 8.99 7.89 4.92
C GLY A 88 7.62 8.03 5.58
N THR A 89 7.25 9.24 6.00
CA THR A 89 6.01 9.51 6.76
C THR A 89 4.92 10.20 5.94
N ASP A 90 5.26 10.70 4.76
CA ASP A 90 4.27 11.27 3.85
C ASP A 90 3.34 10.18 3.28
N TRP A 91 2.14 10.60 2.86
CA TRP A 91 1.12 9.67 2.40
C TRP A 91 1.61 8.73 1.30
N PHE A 92 2.33 9.26 0.32
CA PHE A 92 2.80 8.47 -0.83
C PHE A 92 3.84 7.43 -0.40
N SER A 93 4.85 7.85 0.36
CA SER A 93 5.86 6.95 0.94
C SER A 93 5.24 5.85 1.80
N ARG A 94 4.23 6.18 2.61
CA ARG A 94 3.51 5.20 3.42
C ARG A 94 2.77 4.18 2.57
N GLU A 95 2.12 4.60 1.47
CA GLU A 95 1.42 3.67 0.57
C GLU A 95 2.38 2.75 -0.18
N VAL A 96 3.56 3.25 -0.58
CA VAL A 96 4.62 2.41 -1.18
C VAL A 96 5.10 1.34 -0.20
N GLN A 97 5.42 1.73 1.03
CA GLN A 97 5.85 0.82 2.09
C GLN A 97 4.78 -0.24 2.41
N ARG A 98 3.53 0.20 2.51
CA ARG A 98 2.38 -0.69 2.71
C ARG A 98 2.24 -1.69 1.56
N ALA A 99 2.36 -1.23 0.31
CA ALA A 99 2.25 -2.07 -0.87
C ALA A 99 3.36 -3.13 -0.93
N ILE A 100 4.59 -2.77 -0.60
CA ILE A 100 5.73 -3.71 -0.50
C ILE A 100 5.41 -4.83 0.50
N LEU A 101 4.96 -4.47 1.70
CA LEU A 101 4.64 -5.44 2.76
C LEU A 101 3.45 -6.33 2.40
N LEU A 102 2.37 -5.75 1.87
CA LEU A 102 1.18 -6.52 1.47
C LEU A 102 1.48 -7.49 0.33
N ASN A 103 2.27 -7.09 -0.66
CA ASN A 103 2.70 -8.00 -1.72
C ASN A 103 3.54 -9.15 -1.17
N ARG A 104 4.47 -8.88 -0.23
CA ARG A 104 5.26 -9.92 0.41
C ARG A 104 4.37 -10.89 1.19
N ILE A 105 3.40 -10.39 1.97
CA ILE A 105 2.45 -11.23 2.73
C ILE A 105 1.64 -12.11 1.77
N ARG A 106 1.15 -11.53 0.68
CA ARG A 106 0.40 -12.27 -0.34
C ARG A 106 1.22 -13.39 -0.98
N GLY A 107 2.49 -13.11 -1.29
CA GLY A 107 3.36 -14.03 -2.03
C GLY A 107 3.15 -14.02 -3.54
N LEU A 108 4.03 -14.72 -4.26
CA LEU A 108 4.10 -14.76 -5.72
C LEU A 108 3.16 -15.79 -6.32
N GLY A 109 2.52 -15.41 -7.42
CA GLY A 109 1.72 -16.30 -8.25
C GLY A 109 0.41 -16.76 -7.59
N LYS A 110 -0.22 -17.75 -8.20
CA LYS A 110 -1.49 -18.33 -7.71
C LYS A 110 -1.30 -19.18 -6.45
N GLU A 111 -0.13 -19.74 -6.27
CA GLU A 111 0.22 -20.62 -5.15
C GLU A 111 0.82 -19.86 -3.96
N HIS A 112 0.90 -18.54 -4.05
CA HIS A 112 1.37 -17.67 -2.98
C HIS A 112 2.76 -18.03 -2.45
N HIS A 113 3.70 -18.39 -3.34
CA HIS A 113 5.07 -18.69 -2.96
C HIS A 113 5.75 -17.50 -2.29
N THR A 114 6.61 -17.79 -1.32
CA THR A 114 7.43 -16.76 -0.69
C THR A 114 8.49 -16.25 -1.68
N ALA A 115 8.48 -14.94 -1.95
CA ALA A 115 9.52 -14.30 -2.75
C ALA A 115 10.86 -14.32 -2.01
N ILE A 116 11.93 -14.72 -2.70
CA ILE A 116 13.28 -14.69 -2.13
C ILE A 116 13.85 -13.26 -2.22
N PHE A 117 13.63 -12.60 -3.37
CA PHE A 117 14.09 -11.25 -3.65
C PHE A 117 12.92 -10.31 -3.99
N PRO A 118 13.08 -8.99 -3.76
CA PRO A 118 14.19 -8.34 -3.05
C PRO A 118 14.26 -8.76 -1.58
N LYS A 119 15.45 -8.75 -1.00
CA LYS A 119 15.58 -8.73 0.45
C LYS A 119 14.97 -7.43 0.96
N LEU A 120 14.11 -7.53 1.96
CA LEU A 120 13.44 -6.39 2.56
C LEU A 120 14.08 -6.06 3.90
N VAL A 121 14.44 -4.81 4.12
CA VAL A 121 15.00 -4.29 5.38
C VAL A 121 14.12 -3.16 5.88
N PHE A 122 13.49 -3.36 7.02
CA PHE A 122 12.64 -2.35 7.66
C PHE A 122 13.42 -1.64 8.76
N THR A 123 13.59 -0.32 8.62
CA THR A 123 14.31 0.50 9.59
C THR A 123 13.35 1.00 10.66
N VAL A 124 13.66 0.70 11.92
CA VAL A 124 12.95 1.22 13.09
C VAL A 124 13.69 2.44 13.63
N LYS A 125 12.94 3.51 13.90
CA LYS A 125 13.47 4.78 14.46
C LYS A 125 12.46 5.36 15.45
N HIS A 126 12.97 5.83 16.62
CA HIS A 126 12.13 6.55 17.57
C HIS A 126 11.53 7.81 16.97
N GLY A 127 10.27 8.10 17.30
CA GLY A 127 9.51 9.23 16.75
C GLY A 127 9.00 9.04 15.32
N VAL A 128 9.26 7.88 14.68
CA VAL A 128 8.80 7.57 13.32
C VAL A 128 7.91 6.32 13.31
N ASN A 129 8.36 5.23 13.90
CA ASN A 129 7.64 3.96 13.88
C ASN A 129 7.94 3.04 15.07
N ALA A 130 8.78 3.46 16.03
CA ALA A 130 9.17 2.60 17.14
C ALA A 130 8.06 2.44 18.18
N ASP A 131 7.36 3.53 18.51
CA ASP A 131 6.45 3.60 19.66
C ASP A 131 4.98 3.75 19.24
N PRO A 132 4.02 3.28 20.07
CA PRO A 132 2.61 3.54 19.84
C PRO A 132 2.33 5.06 19.75
N GLY A 133 1.68 5.49 18.67
CA GLY A 133 1.43 6.90 18.41
C GLY A 133 2.36 7.52 17.36
N ASP A 134 3.45 6.85 17.01
CA ASP A 134 4.31 7.28 15.91
C ASP A 134 3.58 7.18 14.55
N PRO A 135 3.88 8.08 13.58
CA PRO A 135 3.16 8.16 12.31
C PRO A 135 3.19 6.86 11.49
N ASN A 136 4.24 6.05 11.61
CA ASN A 136 4.40 4.78 10.89
C ASN A 136 4.33 3.54 11.80
N TYR A 137 3.75 3.65 12.99
CA TYR A 137 3.64 2.52 13.91
C TYR A 137 2.83 1.36 13.30
N ASP A 138 1.74 1.66 12.57
CA ASP A 138 0.93 0.69 11.85
C ASP A 138 1.74 -0.07 10.77
N LEU A 139 2.68 0.60 10.10
CA LEU A 139 3.58 -0.04 9.14
C LEU A 139 4.59 -0.97 9.82
N LYS A 140 5.07 -0.62 11.04
CA LYS A 140 5.88 -1.55 11.84
C LYS A 140 5.10 -2.81 12.19
N GLN A 141 3.85 -2.69 12.61
CA GLN A 141 3.00 -3.85 12.90
C GLN A 141 2.84 -4.75 11.66
N LEU A 142 2.60 -4.15 10.50
CA LEU A 142 2.49 -4.85 9.23
C LEU A 142 3.83 -5.51 8.82
N ALA A 143 4.96 -4.86 9.09
CA ALA A 143 6.29 -5.41 8.84
C ALA A 143 6.56 -6.64 9.70
N LEU A 144 6.18 -6.61 10.97
CA LEU A 144 6.29 -7.76 11.88
C LEU A 144 5.37 -8.91 11.44
N GLU A 145 4.14 -8.60 11.01
CA GLU A 145 3.24 -9.62 10.43
C GLU A 145 3.86 -10.26 9.19
N SER A 146 4.44 -9.46 8.29
CA SER A 146 5.14 -9.96 7.11
C SER A 146 6.33 -10.85 7.48
N ALA A 147 7.15 -10.45 8.43
CA ALA A 147 8.30 -11.20 8.90
C ALA A 147 7.90 -12.57 9.48
N THR A 148 6.84 -12.63 10.26
CA THR A 148 6.34 -13.89 10.83
C THR A 148 5.79 -14.86 9.77
N LYS A 149 5.17 -14.34 8.71
CA LYS A 149 4.56 -15.15 7.63
C LYS A 149 5.54 -15.53 6.52
N ARG A 150 6.52 -14.66 6.24
CA ARG A 150 7.36 -14.72 5.04
C ARG A 150 8.85 -14.56 5.30
N MET A 151 9.29 -14.56 6.56
CA MET A 151 10.68 -14.38 7.00
C MET A 151 11.29 -12.99 6.68
N TYR A 152 10.58 -12.10 6.03
CA TYR A 152 10.98 -10.74 5.67
C TYR A 152 9.88 -9.74 6.02
N PRO A 153 10.26 -8.47 6.35
CA PRO A 153 11.60 -7.84 6.30
C PRO A 153 12.50 -8.20 7.49
N ASP A 154 13.83 -8.07 7.28
CA ASP A 154 14.77 -7.94 8.39
C ASP A 154 14.53 -6.60 9.08
N VAL A 155 14.63 -6.57 10.40
CA VAL A 155 14.41 -5.34 11.18
C VAL A 155 15.75 -4.81 11.66
N VAL A 156 16.01 -3.53 11.37
CA VAL A 156 17.22 -2.83 11.80
C VAL A 156 16.85 -1.56 12.57
N PHE A 157 17.66 -1.20 13.55
CA PHE A 157 17.47 0.02 14.33
C PHE A 157 18.35 1.13 13.79
N TYR A 158 17.76 2.27 13.48
CA TYR A 158 18.43 3.43 12.91
C TYR A 158 19.62 3.88 13.75
N GLU A 159 19.44 3.94 15.06
CA GLU A 159 20.45 4.37 16.01
C GLU A 159 21.70 3.46 15.99
N ASN A 160 21.51 2.17 15.74
CA ASN A 160 22.62 1.23 15.62
C ASN A 160 23.37 1.40 14.28
N ILE A 161 22.62 1.64 13.18
CA ILE A 161 23.25 1.91 11.88
C ILE A 161 24.14 3.15 11.97
N VAL A 162 23.63 4.25 12.52
CA VAL A 162 24.41 5.49 12.68
C VAL A 162 25.66 5.30 13.53
N LYS A 163 25.61 4.49 14.60
CA LYS A 163 26.78 4.20 15.42
C LYS A 163 27.86 3.39 14.69
N ILE A 164 27.49 2.59 13.71
CA ILE A 164 28.42 1.74 12.96
C ILE A 164 29.04 2.50 11.79
N THR A 165 28.27 3.40 11.17
CA THR A 165 28.67 4.10 9.93
C THR A 165 29.17 5.52 10.15
N GLY A 166 28.94 6.16 11.29
CA GLY A 166 29.39 7.51 11.66
C GLY A 166 30.58 7.50 12.53
#